data_47beca06cdc47fb99d8e5b1547584013
#
_entry.id   47beca06cdc47fb99d8e5b1547584013
#
_cell.length_a   1.000
_cell.length_b   1.000
_cell.length_c   1.000
_cell.angle_alpha   90.00
_cell.angle_beta   90.00
_cell.angle_gamma   90.00
#
_symmetry.space_group_name_H-M   'P 1'
#
loop_
_entity.id
_entity.type
_entity.pdbx_description
1 polymer ?
#
loop_
_entity_poly.entity_id
_entity_poly.type
_entity_poly.pdbx_seq_one_letter_code
_entity_poly.pdbx_strand_id
1 'polypeptide(L)'
;HEFLVTFGLDRSTQTGGVKMDARHRHNITWAEADSDTDEFAHQAYAGAGVRNDLLSLKEPSLVTFRPERDDKLNLVVTSVFPSAVFVQISNSLAVRQIRPRGVDEVEVFQTMLGYADDPPEMTLHRLRQVNLVGPAGLVSMEDGEAIEIAHRASRPDPDRCTVIELGGGGVISDRDYRVTDVPLRGFWSYYAELLGIEPEGAVR
;
A
#
# COMPACT_ATOMS: atom_id res chain seq x y z
N HIS A 1 7.94 -2.79 -3.91
CA HIS A 1 7.96 -1.67 -4.88
C HIS A 1 9.40 -1.38 -5.27
N GLU A 2 9.70 -1.52 -6.54
CA GLU A 2 11.04 -1.26 -7.08
C GLU A 2 11.46 0.20 -6.84
N PHE A 3 10.52 1.13 -6.96
CA PHE A 3 10.72 2.53 -6.63
C PHE A 3 11.28 2.73 -5.21
N LEU A 4 10.68 2.08 -4.20
CA LEU A 4 11.12 2.21 -2.81
C LEU A 4 12.54 1.66 -2.61
N VAL A 5 12.84 0.54 -3.26
CA VAL A 5 14.19 -0.08 -3.18
C VAL A 5 15.21 0.77 -3.93
N THR A 6 14.88 1.22 -5.14
CA THR A 6 15.78 2.04 -5.98
C THR A 6 16.17 3.34 -5.29
N PHE A 7 15.22 3.96 -4.59
CA PHE A 7 15.47 5.22 -3.87
C PHE A 7 15.82 5.03 -2.39
N GLY A 8 16.13 3.80 -1.96
CA GLY A 8 16.56 3.51 -0.59
C GLY A 8 15.49 3.80 0.48
N LEU A 9 14.23 3.79 0.09
CA LEU A 9 13.09 4.06 0.96
C LEU A 9 12.58 2.77 1.62
N ASP A 10 13.47 1.79 1.87
CA ASP A 10 13.06 0.58 2.59
C ASP A 10 12.57 0.92 3.99
N ARG A 11 11.32 0.61 4.22
CA ARG A 11 10.59 0.86 5.46
C ARG A 11 10.25 -0.43 6.21
N SER A 12 10.95 -1.51 5.92
CA SER A 12 10.69 -2.82 6.53
C SER A 12 10.89 -2.84 8.05
N THR A 13 11.77 -1.97 8.55
CA THR A 13 12.10 -1.83 9.98
C THR A 13 11.23 -0.84 10.73
N GLN A 14 10.37 -0.07 10.06
CA GLN A 14 9.51 0.90 10.73
C GLN A 14 8.53 0.22 11.70
N THR A 15 8.32 0.86 12.84
CA THR A 15 7.22 0.52 13.74
C THR A 15 5.90 0.59 12.98
N GLY A 16 5.11 -0.47 13.07
CA GLY A 16 3.84 -0.53 12.36
C GLY A 16 3.13 -1.85 12.59
N GLY A 17 1.96 -1.98 12.02
CA GLY A 17 1.17 -3.18 12.23
C GLY A 17 -0.05 -3.27 11.34
N VAL A 18 -0.84 -4.30 11.60
CA VAL A 18 -2.12 -4.56 10.98
C VAL A 18 -3.17 -4.81 12.05
N LYS A 19 -4.33 -4.18 11.90
CA LYS A 19 -5.53 -4.45 12.68
C LYS A 19 -6.64 -4.94 11.76
N MET A 20 -7.39 -5.94 12.22
CA MET A 20 -8.48 -6.56 11.50
C MET A 20 -9.80 -6.35 12.25
N ASP A 21 -10.92 -6.22 11.52
CA ASP A 21 -12.23 -6.33 12.14
C ASP A 21 -12.55 -7.79 12.51
N ALA A 22 -13.56 -8.00 13.36
CA ALA A 22 -13.91 -9.31 13.90
C ALA A 22 -14.31 -10.36 12.83
N ARG A 23 -14.68 -9.94 11.62
CA ARG A 23 -14.98 -10.82 10.47
C ARG A 23 -13.91 -10.81 9.39
N HIS A 24 -12.78 -10.16 9.65
CA HIS A 24 -11.62 -10.05 8.76
C HIS A 24 -11.89 -9.36 7.41
N ARG A 25 -13.02 -8.67 7.28
CA ARG A 25 -13.45 -8.00 6.03
C ARG A 25 -12.84 -6.61 5.85
N HIS A 26 -12.52 -5.95 6.97
CA HIS A 26 -11.92 -4.62 6.99
C HIS A 26 -10.59 -4.71 7.72
N ASN A 27 -9.64 -3.88 7.29
CA ASN A 27 -8.35 -3.85 7.95
C ASN A 27 -7.74 -2.45 7.90
N ILE A 28 -6.80 -2.21 8.82
CA ILE A 28 -5.93 -1.05 8.82
C ILE A 28 -4.49 -1.56 8.87
N THR A 29 -3.69 -1.13 7.89
CA THR A 29 -2.23 -1.25 7.94
C THR A 29 -1.67 0.12 8.25
N TRP A 30 -0.78 0.20 9.22
CA TRP A 30 -0.21 1.46 9.68
C TRP A 30 1.29 1.38 9.89
N ALA A 31 1.97 2.52 9.80
CA ALA A 31 3.36 2.68 10.20
C ALA A 31 3.62 4.09 10.73
N GLU A 32 4.61 4.19 11.59
CA GLU A 32 5.10 5.44 12.16
C GLU A 32 6.36 5.91 11.43
N ALA A 33 6.53 7.22 11.33
CA ALA A 33 7.78 7.80 10.87
C ALA A 33 8.87 7.60 11.93
N ASP A 34 10.03 7.16 11.50
CA ASP A 34 11.21 7.20 12.36
C ASP A 34 11.60 8.66 12.64
N SER A 35 12.11 8.93 13.84
CA SER A 35 12.45 10.29 14.29
C SER A 35 13.59 10.94 13.46
N ASP A 36 14.28 10.18 12.61
CA ASP A 36 15.48 10.59 11.87
C ASP A 36 15.32 10.43 10.35
N THR A 37 14.12 10.68 9.79
CA THR A 37 13.80 10.41 8.40
C THR A 37 14.65 11.13 7.37
N ASP A 38 15.22 12.29 7.68
CA ASP A 38 16.07 13.01 6.72
C ASP A 38 17.48 12.39 6.60
N GLU A 39 18.01 11.85 7.71
CA GLU A 39 19.33 11.20 7.74
C GLU A 39 19.26 9.75 7.24
N PHE A 40 18.15 9.08 7.49
CA PHE A 40 17.92 7.70 7.08
C PHE A 40 17.78 7.55 5.55
N ALA A 41 17.12 8.48 4.89
CA ALA A 41 17.03 8.49 3.43
C ALA A 41 18.43 8.58 2.79
N HIS A 42 19.34 9.36 3.37
CA HIS A 42 20.71 9.46 2.90
C HIS A 42 21.58 8.24 3.24
N GLN A 43 21.38 7.59 4.39
CA GLN A 43 22.16 6.44 4.82
C GLN A 43 21.75 5.13 4.12
N ALA A 44 20.46 4.92 3.90
CA ALA A 44 19.94 3.75 3.18
C ALA A 44 20.48 3.72 1.73
N TYR A 45 20.62 4.87 1.10
CA TYR A 45 21.29 5.04 -0.18
C TYR A 45 22.76 4.60 -0.15
N ALA A 46 23.43 4.80 0.96
CA ALA A 46 24.84 4.47 1.09
C ALA A 46 25.11 2.96 1.17
N GLY A 47 24.14 2.17 1.64
CA GLY A 47 24.28 0.72 1.88
C GLY A 47 23.87 -0.17 0.72
N ALA A 48 23.05 0.29 -0.21
CA ALA A 48 22.39 -0.55 -1.22
C ALA A 48 23.29 -0.99 -2.39
N GLY A 49 24.56 -0.59 -2.46
CA GLY A 49 25.52 -1.05 -3.49
C GLY A 49 25.19 -0.64 -4.93
N VAL A 50 24.01 -0.12 -5.19
CA VAL A 50 23.55 0.40 -6.48
C VAL A 50 23.58 1.91 -6.42
N ARG A 51 24.79 2.45 -6.28
CA ARG A 51 25.01 3.89 -6.31
C ARG A 51 25.15 4.36 -7.73
N ASN A 52 24.11 4.98 -8.21
CA ASN A 52 24.24 5.91 -9.31
C ASN A 52 23.70 7.26 -8.83
N ASP A 53 24.55 8.28 -8.74
CA ASP A 53 24.13 9.66 -8.39
C ASP A 53 23.06 10.19 -9.35
N LEU A 54 22.86 9.52 -10.50
CA LEU A 54 21.79 9.78 -11.44
C LEU A 54 20.42 9.32 -10.94
N LEU A 55 20.35 8.42 -9.97
CA LEU A 55 19.11 7.87 -9.38
C LEU A 55 18.70 8.58 -8.08
N SER A 56 19.34 9.69 -7.73
CA SER A 56 18.93 10.47 -6.57
C SER A 56 17.58 11.16 -6.81
N LEU A 57 16.69 11.10 -5.80
CA LEU A 57 15.42 11.82 -5.85
C LEU A 57 15.71 13.34 -5.78
N LYS A 58 15.54 14.05 -6.91
CA LYS A 58 15.84 15.49 -7.00
C LYS A 58 14.85 16.37 -6.24
N GLU A 59 13.67 15.86 -5.95
CA GLU A 59 12.61 16.57 -5.22
C GLU A 59 12.24 15.78 -3.95
N PRO A 60 12.94 16.00 -2.84
CA PRO A 60 12.73 15.26 -1.60
C PRO A 60 11.35 15.48 -0.98
N SER A 61 10.66 16.58 -1.33
CA SER A 61 9.30 16.86 -0.81
C SER A 61 8.28 15.78 -1.19
N LEU A 62 8.56 14.96 -2.21
CA LEU A 62 7.70 13.83 -2.58
C LEU A 62 7.60 12.78 -1.48
N VAL A 63 8.62 12.63 -0.66
CA VAL A 63 8.72 11.58 0.38
C VAL A 63 8.83 12.16 1.79
N THR A 64 9.03 13.46 1.94
CA THR A 64 9.18 14.13 3.24
C THR A 64 7.86 14.08 3.99
N PHE A 65 7.89 13.56 5.21
CA PHE A 65 6.75 13.60 6.12
C PHE A 65 6.85 14.82 7.05
N ARG A 66 5.77 15.55 7.17
CA ARG A 66 5.58 16.66 8.11
C ARG A 66 4.56 16.24 9.15
N PRO A 67 4.92 16.07 10.44
CA PRO A 67 3.96 15.73 11.47
C PRO A 67 2.83 16.76 11.56
N GLU A 68 1.59 16.30 11.55
CA GLU A 68 0.39 17.16 11.61
C GLU A 68 -0.40 16.96 12.89
N ARG A 69 -0.10 15.90 13.60
CA ARG A 69 -0.73 15.50 14.86
C ARG A 69 0.34 15.05 15.85
N ASP A 70 -0.08 14.82 17.08
CA ASP A 70 0.83 14.29 18.12
C ASP A 70 1.27 12.84 17.87
N ASP A 71 0.65 12.16 16.91
CA ASP A 71 1.08 10.85 16.44
C ASP A 71 2.17 10.99 15.36
N LYS A 72 2.94 9.92 15.16
CA LYS A 72 3.97 9.83 14.12
C LYS A 72 3.51 9.04 12.91
N LEU A 73 2.20 8.81 12.76
CA LEU A 73 1.66 8.00 11.68
C LEU A 73 1.92 8.64 10.31
N ASN A 74 2.79 8.02 9.53
CA ASN A 74 3.11 8.44 8.17
C ASN A 74 2.59 7.49 7.08
N LEU A 75 2.04 6.36 7.49
CA LEU A 75 1.34 5.43 6.63
C LEU A 75 0.09 4.93 7.34
N VAL A 76 -1.06 5.11 6.71
CA VAL A 76 -2.31 4.46 7.14
C VAL A 76 -3.06 4.05 5.88
N VAL A 77 -3.30 2.75 5.74
CA VAL A 77 -4.12 2.20 4.66
C VAL A 77 -5.27 1.44 5.28
N THR A 78 -6.47 1.98 5.15
CA THR A 78 -7.70 1.36 5.67
C THR A 78 -8.48 0.78 4.52
N SER A 79 -8.55 -0.54 4.46
CA SER A 79 -9.35 -1.25 3.47
C SER A 79 -10.74 -1.53 4.01
N VAL A 80 -11.75 -1.04 3.29
CA VAL A 80 -13.16 -1.24 3.60
C VAL A 80 -13.78 -2.09 2.50
N PHE A 81 -14.08 -3.33 2.86
CA PHE A 81 -14.69 -4.28 1.94
C PHE A 81 -16.01 -3.74 1.37
N PRO A 82 -16.32 -3.92 0.08
CA PRO A 82 -15.52 -4.70 -0.87
C PRO A 82 -14.49 -3.86 -1.65
N SER A 83 -14.60 -2.53 -1.70
CA SER A 83 -13.95 -1.79 -2.78
C SER A 83 -13.49 -0.36 -2.42
N ALA A 84 -13.53 0.03 -1.16
CA ALA A 84 -13.08 1.34 -0.74
C ALA A 84 -11.77 1.24 0.06
N VAL A 85 -10.83 2.13 -0.22
CA VAL A 85 -9.56 2.23 0.50
C VAL A 85 -9.31 3.69 0.86
N PHE A 86 -9.12 3.95 2.14
CA PHE A 86 -8.69 5.24 2.65
C PHE A 86 -7.17 5.18 2.85
N VAL A 87 -6.47 6.15 2.30
CA VAL A 87 -5.02 6.12 2.24
C VAL A 87 -4.44 7.41 2.80
N GLN A 88 -3.51 7.25 3.72
CA GLN A 88 -2.52 8.27 4.07
C GLN A 88 -1.14 7.69 3.75
N ILE A 89 -0.37 8.39 2.93
CA ILE A 89 1.04 8.09 2.67
C ILE A 89 1.80 9.42 2.80
N SER A 90 2.66 9.49 3.79
CA SER A 90 3.25 10.75 4.27
C SER A 90 2.14 11.76 4.59
N ASN A 91 2.08 12.90 3.91
CA ASN A 91 1.00 13.88 4.08
C ASN A 91 -0.08 13.80 2.99
N SER A 92 0.09 12.92 2.00
CA SER A 92 -0.94 12.71 0.97
C SER A 92 -2.11 11.93 1.55
N LEU A 93 -3.31 12.42 1.31
CA LEU A 93 -4.57 11.80 1.74
C LEU A 93 -5.41 11.48 0.52
N ALA A 94 -5.97 10.28 0.47
CA ALA A 94 -6.81 9.85 -0.64
C ALA A 94 -7.92 8.89 -0.22
N VAL A 95 -8.99 8.90 -0.99
CA VAL A 95 -9.98 7.82 -1.03
C VAL A 95 -9.90 7.15 -2.38
N ARG A 96 -9.70 5.86 -2.40
CA ARG A 96 -9.73 5.03 -3.60
C ARG A 96 -11.02 4.23 -3.63
N GLN A 97 -11.70 4.23 -4.76
CA GLN A 97 -12.85 3.38 -5.02
C GLN A 97 -12.55 2.50 -6.22
N ILE A 98 -12.65 1.19 -6.02
CA ILE A 98 -12.39 0.18 -7.04
C ILE A 98 -13.73 -0.25 -7.62
N ARG A 99 -13.94 -0.06 -8.93
CA ARG A 99 -15.18 -0.37 -9.63
C ARG A 99 -14.93 -1.38 -10.74
N PRO A 100 -15.44 -2.61 -10.62
CA PRO A 100 -15.40 -3.57 -11.73
C PRO A 100 -16.17 -3.04 -12.95
N ARG A 101 -15.59 -3.19 -14.14
CA ARG A 101 -16.21 -2.88 -15.44
C ARG A 101 -16.49 -4.15 -16.26
N GLY A 102 -16.09 -5.28 -15.75
CA GLY A 102 -16.24 -6.58 -16.36
C GLY A 102 -15.31 -7.59 -15.68
N VAL A 103 -15.04 -8.68 -16.35
CA VAL A 103 -14.11 -9.72 -15.85
C VAL A 103 -12.64 -9.36 -16.09
N ASP A 104 -12.39 -8.49 -17.05
CA ASP A 104 -11.04 -8.13 -17.51
C ASP A 104 -10.65 -6.69 -17.19
N GLU A 105 -11.54 -5.91 -16.61
CA GLU A 105 -11.33 -4.48 -16.42
C GLU A 105 -11.84 -3.97 -15.08
N VAL A 106 -11.06 -3.10 -14.47
CA VAL A 106 -11.42 -2.37 -13.26
C VAL A 106 -11.05 -0.90 -13.41
N GLU A 107 -11.91 -0.02 -12.92
CA GLU A 107 -11.60 1.41 -12.75
C GLU A 107 -11.28 1.70 -11.30
N VAL A 108 -10.18 2.43 -11.07
CA VAL A 108 -9.83 2.96 -9.75
C VAL A 108 -10.04 4.47 -9.76
N PHE A 109 -11.06 4.92 -9.05
CA PHE A 109 -11.28 6.33 -8.78
C PHE A 109 -10.47 6.72 -7.55
N GLN A 110 -9.61 7.71 -7.71
CA GLN A 110 -8.82 8.21 -6.59
C GLN A 110 -9.14 9.70 -6.37
N THR A 111 -9.70 10.01 -5.22
CA THR A 111 -9.98 11.39 -4.81
C THR A 111 -8.93 11.81 -3.79
N MET A 112 -8.15 12.83 -4.15
CA MET A 112 -7.17 13.41 -3.25
C MET A 112 -7.88 14.36 -2.28
N LEU A 113 -7.44 14.34 -1.02
CA LEU A 113 -8.03 15.11 0.07
C LEU A 113 -7.01 16.04 0.72
N GLY A 114 -7.50 17.08 1.37
CA GLY A 114 -6.78 17.95 2.28
C GLY A 114 -7.72 18.39 3.41
N TYR A 115 -7.19 19.00 4.45
CA TYR A 115 -8.00 19.58 5.49
C TYR A 115 -8.42 21.01 5.09
N ALA A 116 -9.61 21.43 5.52
CA ALA A 116 -10.15 22.76 5.19
C ALA A 116 -9.32 23.90 5.78
N ASP A 117 -8.59 23.62 6.84
CA ASP A 117 -7.72 24.53 7.58
C ASP A 117 -6.23 24.34 7.25
N ASP A 118 -5.91 23.54 6.22
CA ASP A 118 -4.53 23.41 5.75
C ASP A 118 -3.95 24.79 5.37
N PRO A 119 -2.81 25.18 5.92
CA PRO A 119 -2.13 26.36 5.42
C PRO A 119 -1.66 26.16 3.98
N PRO A 120 -1.48 27.23 3.18
CA PRO A 120 -1.15 27.13 1.76
C PRO A 120 0.08 26.27 1.45
N GLU A 121 1.09 26.29 2.29
CA GLU A 121 2.31 25.49 2.16
C GLU A 121 2.04 23.99 2.39
N MET A 122 1.09 23.63 3.24
CA MET A 122 0.70 22.23 3.45
C MET A 122 -0.15 21.73 2.28
N THR A 123 -1.08 22.54 1.81
CA THR A 123 -1.85 22.24 0.59
C THR A 123 -0.91 21.98 -0.60
N LEU A 124 0.09 22.85 -0.79
CA LEU A 124 1.08 22.67 -1.85
C LEU A 124 1.91 21.40 -1.65
N HIS A 125 2.28 21.09 -0.41
CA HIS A 125 3.03 19.89 -0.07
C HIS A 125 2.24 18.62 -0.41
N ARG A 126 0.96 18.55 -0.01
CA ARG A 126 0.06 17.44 -0.40
C ARG A 126 -0.04 17.30 -1.93
N LEU A 127 -0.23 18.42 -2.64
CA LEU A 127 -0.31 18.42 -4.11
C LEU A 127 0.99 17.91 -4.77
N ARG A 128 2.16 18.23 -4.23
CA ARG A 128 3.43 17.68 -4.71
C ARG A 128 3.50 16.17 -4.51
N GLN A 129 3.05 15.67 -3.37
CA GLN A 129 3.04 14.23 -3.08
C GLN A 129 2.05 13.44 -3.95
N VAL A 130 1.07 14.09 -4.60
CA VAL A 130 0.23 13.45 -5.63
C VAL A 130 1.07 12.92 -6.80
N ASN A 131 2.22 13.53 -7.09
CA ASN A 131 3.13 13.01 -8.12
C ASN A 131 3.83 11.69 -7.71
N LEU A 132 3.77 11.33 -6.43
CA LEU A 132 4.24 10.04 -5.96
C LEU A 132 3.11 9.01 -5.92
N VAL A 133 1.99 9.35 -5.29
CA VAL A 133 0.94 8.39 -4.91
C VAL A 133 -0.43 8.67 -5.54
N GLY A 134 -0.56 9.72 -6.33
CA GLY A 134 -1.76 10.01 -7.10
C GLY A 134 -1.93 9.08 -8.30
N PRO A 135 -3.02 9.19 -9.09
CA PRO A 135 -3.33 8.27 -10.18
C PRO A 135 -2.23 8.15 -11.25
N ALA A 136 -1.54 9.25 -11.53
CA ALA A 136 -0.38 9.31 -12.43
C ALA A 136 0.94 9.46 -11.66
N GLY A 137 0.94 9.12 -10.37
CA GLY A 137 2.13 9.18 -9.55
C GLY A 137 3.06 7.98 -9.79
N LEU A 138 4.33 8.16 -9.49
CA LEU A 138 5.37 7.17 -9.76
C LEU A 138 5.04 5.78 -9.21
N VAL A 139 4.59 5.70 -7.94
CA VAL A 139 4.21 4.42 -7.31
C VAL A 139 2.94 3.83 -7.94
N SER A 140 1.94 4.66 -8.21
CA SER A 140 0.68 4.16 -8.77
C SER A 140 0.82 3.68 -10.21
N MET A 141 1.73 4.27 -10.99
CA MET A 141 2.03 3.79 -12.35
C MET A 141 2.76 2.44 -12.33
N GLU A 142 3.70 2.26 -11.40
CA GLU A 142 4.37 0.98 -11.16
C GLU A 142 3.36 -0.12 -10.77
N ASP A 143 2.45 0.19 -9.83
CA ASP A 143 1.38 -0.70 -9.42
C ASP A 143 0.46 -1.07 -10.60
N GLY A 144 0.12 -0.10 -11.42
CA GLY A 144 -0.73 -0.30 -12.59
C GLY A 144 -0.12 -1.28 -13.59
N GLU A 145 1.18 -1.14 -13.88
CA GLU A 145 1.91 -2.07 -14.75
C GLU A 145 1.98 -3.48 -14.14
N ALA A 146 2.31 -3.57 -12.86
CA ALA A 146 2.39 -4.85 -12.15
C ALA A 146 1.04 -5.58 -12.14
N ILE A 147 -0.06 -4.87 -11.89
CA ILE A 147 -1.42 -5.43 -11.91
C ILE A 147 -1.78 -5.92 -13.31
N GLU A 148 -1.48 -5.14 -14.36
CA GLU A 148 -1.74 -5.54 -15.74
C GLU A 148 -0.96 -6.81 -16.13
N ILE A 149 0.31 -6.90 -15.76
CA ILE A 149 1.15 -8.08 -16.00
C ILE A 149 0.58 -9.29 -15.25
N ALA A 150 0.25 -9.14 -13.97
CA ALA A 150 -0.32 -10.19 -13.15
C ALA A 150 -1.66 -10.68 -13.71
N HIS A 151 -2.54 -9.77 -14.13
CA HIS A 151 -3.82 -10.11 -14.73
C HIS A 151 -3.64 -10.88 -16.04
N ARG A 152 -2.74 -10.45 -16.90
CA ARG A 152 -2.42 -11.19 -18.15
C ARG A 152 -1.87 -12.59 -17.87
N ALA A 153 -1.04 -12.72 -16.84
CA ALA A 153 -0.48 -14.01 -16.43
C ALA A 153 -1.51 -14.96 -15.80
N SER A 154 -2.56 -14.41 -15.16
CA SER A 154 -3.63 -15.19 -14.53
C SER A 154 -4.78 -15.57 -15.47
N ARG A 155 -4.73 -15.15 -16.74
CA ARG A 155 -5.73 -15.56 -17.73
C ARG A 155 -5.79 -17.07 -17.82
N PRO A 156 -6.97 -17.66 -17.72
CA PRO A 156 -7.10 -19.10 -17.59
C PRO A 156 -6.58 -19.82 -18.84
N ASP A 157 -5.48 -20.51 -18.67
CA ASP A 157 -5.12 -21.65 -19.47
C ASP A 157 -5.68 -22.87 -18.70
N PRO A 158 -6.71 -23.57 -19.19
CA PRO A 158 -7.34 -24.66 -18.45
C PRO A 158 -6.38 -25.79 -18.09
N ASP A 159 -5.23 -25.84 -18.75
CA ASP A 159 -4.18 -26.83 -18.51
C ASP A 159 -3.09 -26.35 -17.53
N ARG A 160 -3.19 -25.14 -17.01
CA ARG A 160 -2.22 -24.55 -16.08
C ARG A 160 -2.84 -24.11 -14.77
N CYS A 161 -2.25 -24.56 -13.68
CA CYS A 161 -2.55 -24.07 -12.34
C CYS A 161 -1.44 -23.15 -11.87
N THR A 162 -1.82 -22.00 -11.33
CA THR A 162 -0.89 -21.10 -10.63
C THR A 162 -1.14 -21.23 -9.14
N VAL A 163 -0.07 -21.51 -8.39
CA VAL A 163 -0.12 -21.48 -6.92
C VAL A 163 0.34 -20.10 -6.47
N ILE A 164 -0.53 -19.40 -5.73
CA ILE A 164 -0.19 -18.13 -5.11
C ILE A 164 -0.06 -18.39 -3.61
N GLU A 165 1.17 -18.34 -3.11
CA GLU A 165 1.42 -18.42 -1.68
C GLU A 165 1.21 -17.05 -1.03
N LEU A 166 0.19 -16.96 -0.18
CA LEU A 166 -0.13 -15.75 0.60
C LEU A 166 0.50 -15.82 2.01
N GLY A 167 1.79 -16.17 2.09
CA GLY A 167 2.53 -16.22 3.36
C GLY A 167 2.16 -17.37 4.28
N GLY A 168 1.42 -18.35 3.80
CA GLY A 168 1.21 -19.62 4.49
C GLY A 168 0.10 -19.63 5.54
N GLY A 169 0.24 -20.51 6.49
CA GLY A 169 -0.75 -20.84 7.51
C GLY A 169 -0.80 -19.88 8.69
N GLY A 170 -1.65 -20.20 9.63
CA GLY A 170 -1.79 -19.49 10.89
C GLY A 170 -3.08 -18.65 10.96
N VAL A 171 -3.35 -18.18 12.17
CA VAL A 171 -4.59 -17.45 12.48
C VAL A 171 -4.57 -16.07 11.83
N ILE A 172 -5.68 -15.72 11.16
CA ILE A 172 -5.93 -14.35 10.69
C ILE A 172 -6.23 -13.50 11.93
N SER A 173 -5.32 -12.62 12.29
CA SER A 173 -5.45 -11.77 13.49
C SER A 173 -4.53 -10.56 13.36
N ASP A 174 -4.67 -9.62 14.26
CA ASP A 174 -3.79 -8.46 14.39
C ASP A 174 -2.31 -8.85 14.40
N ARG A 175 -1.47 -7.97 13.86
CA ARG A 175 -0.01 -8.10 13.85
C ARG A 175 0.63 -6.79 14.27
N ASP A 176 1.73 -6.90 14.99
CA ASP A 176 2.58 -5.77 15.40
C ASP A 176 3.71 -5.50 14.39
N TYR A 177 3.54 -6.00 13.17
CA TYR A 177 4.38 -5.75 12.01
C TYR A 177 3.51 -5.64 10.76
N ARG A 178 3.94 -4.83 9.80
CA ARG A 178 3.12 -4.50 8.61
C ARG A 178 3.40 -5.39 7.40
N VAL A 179 4.58 -6.02 7.33
CA VAL A 179 4.95 -6.90 6.21
C VAL A 179 4.34 -8.27 6.45
N THR A 180 3.06 -8.41 6.10
CA THR A 180 2.27 -9.62 6.30
C THR A 180 1.16 -9.71 5.27
N ASP A 181 0.77 -10.91 4.92
CA ASP A 181 -0.35 -11.24 4.03
C ASP A 181 -1.71 -11.36 4.73
N VAL A 182 -1.73 -11.20 6.06
CA VAL A 182 -2.95 -11.34 6.87
C VAL A 182 -4.13 -10.54 6.32
N PRO A 183 -3.99 -9.27 5.87
CA PRO A 183 -5.09 -8.53 5.26
C PRO A 183 -5.66 -9.18 4.01
N LEU A 184 -4.81 -9.76 3.17
CA LEU A 184 -5.23 -10.44 1.94
C LEU A 184 -5.94 -11.75 2.26
N ARG A 185 -5.41 -12.54 3.19
CA ARG A 185 -6.07 -13.78 3.63
C ARG A 185 -7.42 -13.50 4.28
N GLY A 186 -7.53 -12.42 5.07
CA GLY A 186 -8.79 -11.97 5.66
C GLY A 186 -9.81 -11.62 4.59
N PHE A 187 -9.41 -10.81 3.60
CA PHE A 187 -10.27 -10.44 2.47
C PHE A 187 -10.81 -11.68 1.74
N TRP A 188 -9.94 -12.60 1.35
CA TRP A 188 -10.34 -13.79 0.59
C TRP A 188 -11.16 -14.76 1.42
N SER A 189 -10.87 -14.91 2.71
CA SER A 189 -11.67 -15.72 3.62
C SER A 189 -13.10 -15.21 3.72
N TYR A 190 -13.26 -13.89 3.91
CA TYR A 190 -14.59 -13.27 3.96
C TYR A 190 -15.31 -13.30 2.61
N TYR A 191 -14.59 -13.11 1.51
CA TYR A 191 -15.15 -13.20 0.17
C TYR A 191 -15.68 -14.61 -0.12
N ALA A 192 -14.92 -15.66 0.22
CA ALA A 192 -15.34 -17.04 0.08
C ALA A 192 -16.58 -17.35 0.94
N GLU A 193 -16.62 -16.86 2.20
CA GLU A 193 -17.81 -16.96 3.07
C GLU A 193 -19.06 -16.39 2.40
N LEU A 194 -18.96 -15.19 1.82
CA LEU A 194 -20.09 -14.54 1.15
C LEU A 194 -20.61 -15.30 -0.07
N LEU A 195 -19.71 -15.97 -0.79
CA LEU A 195 -20.06 -16.74 -1.99
C LEU A 195 -20.45 -18.19 -1.66
N GLY A 196 -20.34 -18.62 -0.41
CA GLY A 196 -20.55 -20.03 -0.02
C GLY A 196 -19.49 -20.97 -0.62
N ILE A 197 -18.29 -20.46 -0.89
CA ILE A 197 -17.18 -21.25 -1.40
C ILE A 197 -16.40 -21.79 -0.20
N GLU A 198 -16.31 -23.12 -0.10
CA GLU A 198 -15.39 -23.74 0.87
C GLU A 198 -13.98 -23.78 0.24
N PRO A 199 -12.95 -23.22 0.90
CA PRO A 199 -11.59 -23.31 0.42
C PRO A 199 -11.15 -24.79 0.40
N GLU A 200 -10.76 -25.32 -0.76
CA GLU A 200 -10.14 -26.64 -0.83
C GLU A 200 -8.84 -26.62 -0.01
N GLY A 201 -8.74 -27.49 0.97
CA GLY A 201 -7.53 -27.66 1.78
C GLY A 201 -7.44 -26.82 3.05
N ALA A 202 -8.52 -26.21 3.52
CA ALA A 202 -8.55 -25.64 4.87
C ALA A 202 -8.32 -26.74 5.89
N VAL A 203 -7.07 -26.96 6.30
CA VAL A 203 -6.74 -27.76 7.47
C VAL A 203 -7.36 -27.05 8.69
N ARG A 204 -8.38 -27.71 9.27
CA ARG A 204 -9.05 -27.27 10.52
C ARG A 204 -8.09 -27.28 11.70
#